data_d2ef5f47fb91a88e732ce94036daa603
#
_entry.id   d2ef5f47fb91a88e732ce94036daa603
#
_cell.length_a   1.000
_cell.length_b   1.000
_cell.length_c   1.000
_cell.angle_alpha   90.00
_cell.angle_beta   90.00
_cell.angle_gamma   90.00
#
_symmetry.space_group_name_H-M   'P 1'
#
loop_
_entity.id
_entity.type
_entity.pdbx_description
1 polymer ?
#
loop_
_entity_poly.entity_id
_entity_poly.type
_entity_poly.pdbx_seq_one_letter_code
_entity_poly.pdbx_strand_id
1 'polypeptide(L)'
;MHNNKFKLDIPLLKKWKSLAGSMFITFHRAFDVLINPEESLEQLIELGFDCVLTSGQNENAIDGINNLKSWNEKFGLQINIMPGGGIGIDNCKIFKAAGLSSIHLSGSKIINPIKIPKEVNKELSFLNQPLKDSDTNILRQVVQSFKFS
;
A
#
# COMPACT_ATOMS: atom_id res chain seq x y z
N MET A 1 3.45 1.23 -15.35
CA MET A 1 4.34 0.68 -14.35
C MET A 1 4.67 -0.80 -14.58
N HIS A 2 3.74 -1.62 -15.00
CA HIS A 2 4.01 -2.94 -15.54
C HIS A 2 3.68 -2.97 -17.05
N ASN A 3 4.34 -3.84 -17.78
CA ASN A 3 4.05 -4.07 -19.21
C ASN A 3 2.86 -5.04 -19.37
N ASN A 4 2.42 -5.26 -20.62
CA ASN A 4 1.31 -6.18 -20.94
C ASN A 4 1.58 -7.65 -20.56
N LYS A 5 2.78 -7.98 -20.07
CA LYS A 5 3.17 -9.32 -19.56
C LYS A 5 3.20 -9.38 -18.04
N PHE A 6 2.63 -8.39 -17.32
CA PHE A 6 2.66 -8.28 -15.87
C PHE A 6 4.08 -8.35 -15.28
N LYS A 7 5.04 -7.72 -15.96
CA LYS A 7 6.42 -7.47 -15.52
C LYS A 7 6.67 -5.97 -15.41
N LEU A 8 7.71 -5.59 -14.68
CA LEU A 8 8.12 -4.19 -14.56
C LEU A 8 8.50 -3.60 -15.94
N ASP A 9 8.07 -2.38 -16.18
CA ASP A 9 8.53 -1.56 -17.33
C ASP A 9 9.81 -0.83 -16.94
N ILE A 10 10.93 -1.54 -17.04
CA ILE A 10 12.24 -1.04 -16.61
C ILE A 10 12.63 0.29 -17.27
N PRO A 11 12.46 0.47 -18.60
CA PRO A 11 12.79 1.76 -19.24
C PRO A 11 11.98 2.93 -18.66
N LEU A 12 10.68 2.74 -18.43
CA LEU A 12 9.82 3.75 -17.84
C LEU A 12 10.21 4.06 -16.39
N LEU A 13 10.49 3.03 -15.59
CA LEU A 13 10.90 3.19 -14.19
C LEU A 13 12.23 3.91 -14.05
N LYS A 14 13.21 3.63 -14.91
CA LYS A 14 14.48 4.37 -14.99
C LYS A 14 14.26 5.86 -15.26
N LYS A 15 13.39 6.18 -16.21
CA LYS A 15 13.02 7.57 -16.51
C LYS A 15 12.40 8.26 -15.29
N TRP A 16 11.49 7.60 -14.60
CA TRP A 16 10.84 8.19 -13.41
C TRP A 16 11.83 8.36 -12.26
N LYS A 17 12.70 7.38 -12.02
CA LYS A 17 13.76 7.52 -10.99
C LYS A 17 14.67 8.70 -11.29
N SER A 18 15.09 8.87 -12.55
CA SER A 18 15.89 10.01 -12.97
C SER A 18 15.19 11.35 -12.72
N LEU A 19 13.88 11.45 -12.99
CA LEU A 19 13.09 12.65 -12.74
C LEU A 19 12.86 12.91 -11.25
N ALA A 20 12.75 11.86 -10.44
CA ALA A 20 12.59 11.97 -8.98
C ALA A 20 13.84 12.50 -8.28
N GLY A 21 15.03 12.34 -8.88
CA GLY A 21 16.28 12.80 -8.28
C GLY A 21 16.52 12.18 -6.90
N SER A 22 16.60 13.03 -5.87
CA SER A 22 16.83 12.62 -4.46
C SER A 22 15.53 12.34 -3.67
N MET A 23 14.35 12.45 -4.30
CA MET A 23 13.09 12.15 -3.60
C MET A 23 12.98 10.67 -3.24
N PHE A 24 12.41 10.40 -2.07
CA PHE A 24 11.99 9.05 -1.68
C PHE A 24 10.85 8.60 -2.60
N ILE A 25 11.01 7.42 -3.20
CA ILE A 25 10.03 6.90 -4.15
C ILE A 25 9.50 5.53 -3.73
N THR A 26 8.18 5.40 -3.82
CA THR A 26 7.46 4.18 -3.51
C THR A 26 6.86 3.58 -4.79
N PHE A 27 7.13 2.31 -5.03
CA PHE A 27 6.38 1.54 -6.03
C PHE A 27 5.06 1.10 -5.41
N HIS A 28 3.95 1.41 -6.07
CA HIS A 28 2.62 1.19 -5.51
C HIS A 28 2.09 -0.23 -5.74
N ARG A 29 0.84 -0.50 -5.35
CA ARG A 29 0.16 -1.80 -5.42
C ARG A 29 0.04 -2.42 -6.84
N ALA A 30 0.50 -1.79 -7.91
CA ALA A 30 0.74 -2.48 -9.18
C ALA A 30 1.76 -3.62 -9.03
N PHE A 31 2.52 -3.66 -7.93
CA PHE A 31 3.37 -4.77 -7.54
C PHE A 31 2.57 -6.06 -7.32
N ASP A 32 1.36 -5.96 -6.79
CA ASP A 32 0.53 -7.11 -6.42
C ASP A 32 0.06 -7.97 -7.61
N VAL A 33 0.18 -7.45 -8.83
CA VAL A 33 -0.18 -8.18 -10.06
C VAL A 33 1.03 -8.67 -10.86
N LEU A 34 2.25 -8.52 -10.35
CA LEU A 34 3.46 -8.98 -11.04
C LEU A 34 3.62 -10.51 -10.90
N ILE A 35 4.03 -11.17 -11.99
CA ILE A 35 4.15 -12.64 -12.02
C ILE A 35 5.36 -13.18 -11.26
N ASN A 36 6.45 -12.38 -11.12
CA ASN A 36 7.68 -12.75 -10.43
C ASN A 36 8.02 -11.68 -9.37
N PRO A 37 7.38 -11.71 -8.19
CA PRO A 37 7.53 -10.65 -7.20
C PRO A 37 8.96 -10.51 -6.66
N GLU A 38 9.68 -11.60 -6.40
CA GLU A 38 11.05 -11.53 -5.89
C GLU A 38 12.02 -10.96 -6.93
N GLU A 39 11.97 -11.41 -8.18
CA GLU A 39 12.74 -10.81 -9.28
C GLU A 39 12.42 -9.31 -9.44
N SER A 40 11.15 -8.95 -9.25
CA SER A 40 10.72 -7.56 -9.32
C SER A 40 11.24 -6.73 -8.16
N LEU A 41 11.35 -7.29 -6.95
CA LEU A 41 11.98 -6.62 -5.80
C LEU A 41 13.48 -6.36 -6.08
N GLU A 42 14.20 -7.35 -6.59
CA GLU A 42 15.61 -7.20 -6.98
C GLU A 42 15.78 -6.07 -8.02
N GLN A 43 14.94 -6.04 -9.05
CA GLN A 43 14.97 -4.99 -10.06
C GLN A 43 14.63 -3.60 -9.50
N LEU A 44 13.68 -3.49 -8.56
CA LEU A 44 13.34 -2.22 -7.92
C LEU A 44 14.48 -1.72 -7.02
N ILE A 45 15.18 -2.63 -6.32
CA ILE A 45 16.38 -2.32 -5.54
C ILE A 45 17.48 -1.78 -6.44
N GLU A 46 17.79 -2.47 -7.54
CA GLU A 46 18.79 -2.03 -8.54
C GLU A 46 18.46 -0.66 -9.14
N LEU A 47 17.17 -0.37 -9.32
CA LEU A 47 16.69 0.93 -9.79
C LEU A 47 16.74 2.02 -8.71
N GLY A 48 17.02 1.67 -7.45
CA GLY A 48 17.08 2.60 -6.33
C GLY A 48 15.71 3.08 -5.86
N PHE A 49 14.69 2.23 -5.91
CA PHE A 49 13.42 2.47 -5.23
C PHE A 49 13.59 2.26 -3.73
N ASP A 50 12.94 3.12 -2.93
CA ASP A 50 13.10 3.12 -1.48
C ASP A 50 12.06 2.24 -0.79
N CYS A 51 10.90 2.05 -1.43
CA CYS A 51 9.76 1.38 -0.81
C CYS A 51 8.88 0.69 -1.85
N VAL A 52 8.26 -0.43 -1.45
CA VAL A 52 7.18 -1.09 -2.18
C VAL A 52 5.93 -1.15 -1.30
N LEU A 53 4.84 -0.57 -1.78
CA LEU A 53 3.51 -0.69 -1.19
C LEU A 53 2.82 -1.92 -1.78
N THR A 54 2.50 -2.91 -0.94
CA THR A 54 1.96 -4.20 -1.39
C THR A 54 1.03 -4.81 -0.35
N SER A 55 0.10 -5.63 -0.78
CA SER A 55 -0.71 -6.50 0.09
C SER A 55 -0.20 -7.96 0.13
N GLY A 56 1.02 -8.20 -0.37
CA GLY A 56 1.56 -9.56 -0.47
C GLY A 56 0.88 -10.38 -1.57
N GLN A 57 0.47 -9.73 -2.67
CA GLN A 57 -0.26 -10.31 -3.80
C GLN A 57 -1.63 -10.92 -3.41
N ASN A 58 -2.28 -10.35 -2.39
CA ASN A 58 -3.61 -10.74 -1.95
C ASN A 58 -4.56 -9.54 -1.95
N GLU A 59 -5.85 -9.79 -1.77
CA GLU A 59 -6.84 -8.71 -1.68
C GLU A 59 -6.52 -7.78 -0.50
N ASN A 60 -6.31 -8.38 0.70
CA ASN A 60 -5.93 -7.68 1.91
C ASN A 60 -4.52 -8.07 2.34
N ALA A 61 -3.80 -7.15 2.97
CA ALA A 61 -2.44 -7.39 3.44
C ALA A 61 -2.35 -8.50 4.51
N ILE A 62 -3.40 -8.70 5.31
CA ILE A 62 -3.42 -9.76 6.32
C ILE A 62 -3.39 -11.15 5.68
N ASP A 63 -4.04 -11.32 4.55
CA ASP A 63 -4.06 -12.59 3.81
C ASP A 63 -2.71 -12.87 3.14
N GLY A 64 -1.96 -11.80 2.83
CA GLY A 64 -0.61 -11.85 2.26
C GLY A 64 0.53 -11.83 3.28
N ILE A 65 0.25 -11.99 4.58
CA ILE A 65 1.25 -11.78 5.64
C ILE A 65 2.50 -12.66 5.51
N ASN A 66 2.36 -13.89 5.03
CA ASN A 66 3.47 -14.80 4.83
C ASN A 66 4.43 -14.31 3.74
N ASN A 67 3.91 -13.80 2.61
CA ASN A 67 4.72 -13.22 1.55
C ASN A 67 5.40 -11.94 2.04
N LEU A 68 4.66 -11.06 2.72
CA LEU A 68 5.18 -9.81 3.28
C LEU A 68 6.33 -10.06 4.25
N LYS A 69 6.19 -11.04 5.14
CA LYS A 69 7.23 -11.45 6.08
C LYS A 69 8.46 -12.00 5.36
N SER A 70 8.27 -12.95 4.45
CA SER A 70 9.36 -13.56 3.67
C SER A 70 10.14 -12.51 2.87
N TRP A 71 9.45 -11.58 2.19
CA TRP A 71 10.11 -10.52 1.44
C TRP A 71 10.82 -9.52 2.34
N ASN A 72 10.27 -9.21 3.51
CA ASN A 72 10.92 -8.35 4.48
C ASN A 72 12.18 -8.99 5.07
N GLU A 73 12.16 -10.27 5.37
CA GLU A 73 13.33 -11.03 5.82
C GLU A 73 14.44 -11.04 4.77
N LYS A 74 14.08 -11.19 3.48
CA LYS A 74 15.05 -11.30 2.38
C LYS A 74 15.55 -9.94 1.89
N PHE A 75 14.68 -8.94 1.78
CA PHE A 75 14.96 -7.68 1.10
C PHE A 75 14.82 -6.44 1.99
N GLY A 76 14.29 -6.56 3.19
CA GLY A 76 13.91 -5.42 4.05
C GLY A 76 15.06 -4.49 4.48
N LEU A 77 16.31 -4.94 4.37
CA LEU A 77 17.49 -4.08 4.57
C LEU A 77 17.82 -3.20 3.36
N GLN A 78 17.28 -3.50 2.19
CA GLN A 78 17.59 -2.82 0.93
C GLN A 78 16.41 -2.00 0.40
N ILE A 79 15.18 -2.46 0.64
CA ILE A 79 13.95 -1.79 0.23
C ILE A 79 12.89 -1.97 1.30
N ASN A 80 12.17 -0.90 1.67
CA ASN A 80 11.10 -0.99 2.66
C ASN A 80 9.88 -1.73 2.08
N ILE A 81 9.51 -2.84 2.69
CA ILE A 81 8.27 -3.56 2.37
C ILE A 81 7.15 -2.95 3.23
N MET A 82 6.30 -2.15 2.62
CA MET A 82 5.21 -1.45 3.30
C MET A 82 3.86 -2.12 3.00
N PRO A 83 3.29 -2.87 3.95
CA PRO A 83 1.98 -3.47 3.76
C PRO A 83 0.88 -2.42 3.64
N GLY A 84 -0.07 -2.66 2.72
CA GLY A 84 -1.26 -1.84 2.54
C GLY A 84 -2.40 -2.62 1.90
N GLY A 85 -3.62 -2.29 2.33
CA GLY A 85 -4.84 -2.99 1.95
C GLY A 85 -5.51 -3.64 3.15
N GLY A 86 -6.61 -3.06 3.64
CA GLY A 86 -7.38 -3.57 4.77
C GLY A 86 -6.67 -3.48 6.14
N ILE A 87 -5.69 -2.59 6.29
CA ILE A 87 -5.00 -2.41 7.57
C ILE A 87 -5.80 -1.45 8.46
N GLY A 88 -5.96 -1.85 9.72
CA GLY A 88 -6.66 -1.10 10.75
C GLY A 88 -6.15 -1.44 12.15
N ILE A 89 -6.88 -0.96 13.18
CA ILE A 89 -6.51 -1.17 14.58
C ILE A 89 -6.47 -2.64 14.96
N ASP A 90 -7.35 -3.45 14.37
CA ASP A 90 -7.54 -4.85 14.74
C ASP A 90 -6.38 -5.76 14.27
N ASN A 91 -5.63 -5.33 13.24
CA ASN A 91 -4.59 -6.16 12.64
C ASN A 91 -3.20 -5.50 12.55
N CYS A 92 -3.06 -4.20 12.83
CA CYS A 92 -1.78 -3.48 12.67
C CYS A 92 -0.63 -4.10 13.49
N LYS A 93 -0.91 -4.66 14.68
CA LYS A 93 0.10 -5.32 15.52
C LYS A 93 0.68 -6.59 14.89
N ILE A 94 -0.09 -7.29 14.06
CA ILE A 94 0.36 -8.50 13.36
C ILE A 94 1.52 -8.17 12.41
N PHE A 95 1.40 -7.06 11.68
CA PHE A 95 2.47 -6.59 10.78
C PHE A 95 3.73 -6.18 11.56
N LYS A 96 3.56 -5.54 12.72
CA LYS A 96 4.69 -5.22 13.60
C LYS A 96 5.38 -6.47 14.10
N ALA A 97 4.62 -7.46 14.59
CA ALA A 97 5.15 -8.74 15.03
C ALA A 97 5.83 -9.55 13.91
N ALA A 98 5.43 -9.34 12.66
CA ALA A 98 6.10 -9.91 11.49
C ALA A 98 7.39 -9.17 11.08
N GLY A 99 7.83 -8.16 11.86
CA GLY A 99 9.07 -7.42 11.62
C GLY A 99 8.96 -6.25 10.65
N LEU A 100 7.75 -5.93 10.17
CA LEU A 100 7.54 -4.84 9.21
C LEU A 100 7.65 -3.48 9.91
N SER A 101 8.43 -2.57 9.34
CA SER A 101 8.78 -1.27 9.95
C SER A 101 7.75 -0.17 9.68
N SER A 102 6.90 -0.35 8.68
CA SER A 102 5.90 0.64 8.26
C SER A 102 4.62 -0.05 7.79
N ILE A 103 3.51 0.69 7.84
CA ILE A 103 2.21 0.25 7.32
C ILE A 103 1.52 1.41 6.61
N HIS A 104 0.67 1.10 5.62
CA HIS A 104 -0.17 2.07 4.92
C HIS A 104 -1.65 1.78 5.17
N LEU A 105 -2.40 2.81 5.56
CA LEU A 105 -3.84 2.70 5.80
C LEU A 105 -4.56 4.02 5.48
N SER A 106 -5.85 3.95 5.21
CA SER A 106 -6.70 5.13 5.03
C SER A 106 -7.05 5.81 6.36
N GLY A 107 -7.09 5.04 7.46
CA GLY A 107 -7.53 5.53 8.78
C GLY A 107 -8.93 6.15 8.74
N SER A 108 -9.79 5.67 7.84
CA SER A 108 -11.09 6.29 7.58
C SER A 108 -12.24 5.53 8.22
N LYS A 109 -13.32 6.27 8.49
CA LYS A 109 -14.61 5.71 8.86
C LYS A 109 -15.68 6.12 7.84
N ILE A 110 -16.73 5.31 7.75
CA ILE A 110 -17.92 5.67 6.98
C ILE A 110 -18.63 6.80 7.73
N ILE A 111 -18.94 7.89 7.03
CA ILE A 111 -19.75 8.99 7.55
C ILE A 111 -21.20 8.83 7.10
N ASN A 112 -22.09 9.44 7.83
CA ASN A 112 -23.53 9.46 7.46
C ASN A 112 -23.69 10.05 6.06
N PRO A 113 -24.58 9.48 5.23
CA PRO A 113 -24.81 9.97 3.89
C PRO A 113 -25.24 11.45 3.93
N ILE A 114 -24.60 12.26 3.12
CA ILE A 114 -24.99 13.65 2.91
C ILE A 114 -26.37 13.63 2.23
N LYS A 115 -27.30 14.46 2.69
CA LYS A 115 -28.56 14.68 1.97
C LYS A 115 -28.25 15.28 0.61
N ILE A 116 -28.40 14.47 -0.43
CA ILE A 116 -28.19 14.92 -1.80
C ILE A 116 -29.39 15.81 -2.21
N PRO A 117 -29.19 17.08 -2.60
CA PRO A 117 -30.24 17.95 -3.09
C PRO A 117 -30.96 17.34 -4.29
N LYS A 118 -32.23 17.74 -4.52
CA LYS A 118 -33.04 17.19 -5.61
C LYS A 118 -32.50 17.54 -7.00
N GLU A 119 -31.78 18.64 -7.08
CA GLU A 119 -31.17 19.20 -8.29
C GLU A 119 -29.92 18.45 -8.74
N VAL A 120 -29.35 17.62 -7.88
CA VAL A 120 -28.16 16.81 -8.20
C VAL A 120 -28.58 15.54 -8.94
N ASN A 121 -27.89 15.23 -10.03
CA ASN A 121 -28.10 13.96 -10.74
C ASN A 121 -27.69 12.77 -9.86
N LYS A 122 -28.67 12.02 -9.38
CA LYS A 122 -28.51 10.88 -8.47
C LYS A 122 -28.02 9.60 -9.15
N GLU A 123 -27.99 9.57 -10.48
CA GLU A 123 -27.50 8.42 -11.27
C GLU A 123 -25.97 8.32 -11.30
N LEU A 124 -25.28 9.36 -10.79
CA LEU A 124 -23.82 9.32 -10.70
C LEU A 124 -23.37 8.25 -9.70
N SER A 125 -22.68 7.24 -10.22
CA SER A 125 -22.32 6.02 -9.46
C SER A 125 -21.52 6.28 -8.18
N PHE A 126 -20.69 7.33 -8.16
CA PHE A 126 -19.91 7.70 -6.97
C PHE A 126 -20.77 8.26 -5.82
N LEU A 127 -22.00 8.76 -6.10
CA LEU A 127 -22.92 9.21 -5.05
C LEU A 127 -23.58 8.04 -4.31
N ASN A 128 -23.54 6.84 -4.88
CA ASN A 128 -24.10 5.62 -4.30
C ASN A 128 -23.09 4.85 -3.46
N GLN A 129 -21.85 5.32 -3.37
CA GLN A 129 -20.82 4.72 -2.53
C GLN A 129 -20.84 5.36 -1.13
N PRO A 130 -20.57 4.60 -0.07
CA PRO A 130 -20.47 5.16 1.26
C PRO A 130 -19.33 6.18 1.31
N LEU A 131 -19.64 7.39 1.74
CA LEU A 131 -18.65 8.43 1.96
C LEU A 131 -17.75 8.01 3.13
N LYS A 132 -16.46 8.19 2.96
CA LYS A 132 -15.45 7.92 3.99
C LYS A 132 -14.69 9.20 4.30
N ASP A 133 -14.43 9.42 5.58
CA ASP A 133 -13.60 10.52 6.05
C ASP A 133 -12.49 9.99 6.96
N SER A 134 -11.33 10.64 6.96
CA SER A 134 -10.21 10.26 7.83
C SER A 134 -10.57 10.54 9.29
N ASP A 135 -10.33 9.59 10.18
CA ASP A 135 -10.61 9.72 11.61
C ASP A 135 -9.31 9.77 12.40
N THR A 136 -9.07 10.91 13.05
CA THR A 136 -7.88 11.15 13.85
C THR A 136 -7.75 10.20 15.04
N ASN A 137 -8.86 9.70 15.60
CA ASN A 137 -8.82 8.75 16.71
C ASN A 137 -8.36 7.37 16.22
N ILE A 138 -8.88 6.91 15.07
CA ILE A 138 -8.39 5.68 14.42
C ILE A 138 -6.90 5.77 14.16
N LEU A 139 -6.45 6.88 13.55
CA LEU A 139 -5.04 7.09 13.26
C LEU A 139 -4.16 7.09 14.53
N ARG A 140 -4.57 7.78 15.60
CA ARG A 140 -3.85 7.77 16.88
C ARG A 140 -3.75 6.38 17.48
N GLN A 141 -4.85 5.63 17.50
CA GLN A 141 -4.89 4.27 18.04
C GLN A 141 -3.95 3.34 17.26
N VAL A 142 -3.97 3.41 15.92
CA VAL A 142 -3.07 2.60 15.07
C VAL A 142 -1.61 2.98 15.32
N VAL A 143 -1.29 4.29 15.35
CA VAL A 143 0.08 4.76 15.63
C VAL A 143 0.57 4.28 16.97
N GLN A 144 -0.25 4.38 18.03
CA GLN A 144 0.10 3.88 19.36
C GLN A 144 0.31 2.37 19.36
N SER A 145 -0.61 1.63 18.74
CA SER A 145 -0.55 0.17 18.67
C SER A 145 0.63 -0.34 17.85
N PHE A 146 1.03 0.36 16.81
CA PHE A 146 2.13 -0.05 15.91
C PHE A 146 3.51 0.37 16.40
N LYS A 147 3.63 1.55 17.07
CA LYS A 147 4.92 2.06 17.55
C LYS A 147 5.36 1.48 18.88
N PHE A 148 4.41 1.16 19.77
CA PHE A 148 4.66 0.81 21.18
C PHE A 148 4.29 -0.64 21.52
N SER A 149 4.07 -1.48 20.53
CA SER A 149 3.89 -2.94 20.70
C SER A 149 5.19 -3.70 20.51
#